data_76f32f4504506465478a8ccc0f332e62
#
_entry.id   76f32f4504506465478a8ccc0f332e62
#
_cell.length_a   1.000
_cell.length_b   1.000
_cell.length_c   1.000
_cell.angle_alpha   90.00
_cell.angle_beta   90.00
_cell.angle_gamma   90.00
#
_symmetry.space_group_name_H-M   'P 1'
#
loop_
_entity.id
_entity.type
_entity.pdbx_description
1 polymer ?
#
loop_
_entity_poly.entity_id
_entity_poly.type
_entity_poly.pdbx_seq_one_letter_code
_entity_poly.pdbx_strand_id
1 'polypeptide(L)'
;MSKIYINPGHGGADSGAVGIGGRQEKDDALRYASAVADKLKAAGHTVELERNADYLINVKDIAKNANLWGADLFIAFHRNAGGGEGAECLIVTGASATSREMAQAIQSALVGVGFRDRGVKVQDRNTYVLSHTTMPATTIECGFVD
;
A
#
# COMPACT_ATOMS: atom_id res chain seq x y z
N MET A 1 -6.21 -13.86 14.56
CA MET A 1 -6.06 -14.01 13.08
C MET A 1 -6.92 -12.95 12.42
N SER A 2 -6.36 -12.19 11.44
CA SER A 2 -7.08 -11.12 10.74
C SER A 2 -7.14 -11.42 9.25
N LYS A 3 -8.18 -10.90 8.59
CA LYS A 3 -8.32 -10.88 7.14
C LYS A 3 -7.68 -9.61 6.60
N ILE A 4 -6.59 -9.73 5.87
CA ILE A 4 -5.79 -8.60 5.39
C ILE A 4 -5.86 -8.54 3.87
N TYR A 5 -6.32 -7.41 3.34
CA TYR A 5 -6.38 -7.15 1.91
C TYR A 5 -5.18 -6.32 1.49
N ILE A 6 -4.41 -6.82 0.53
CA ILE A 6 -3.18 -6.18 0.05
C ILE A 6 -3.35 -5.78 -1.42
N ASN A 7 -3.17 -4.50 -1.68
CA ASN A 7 -3.22 -3.93 -3.02
C ASN A 7 -1.83 -3.52 -3.50
N PRO A 8 -1.26 -4.20 -4.49
CA PRO A 8 -0.13 -3.67 -5.25
C PRO A 8 -0.62 -2.53 -6.15
N GLY A 9 -0.13 -1.32 -5.94
CA GLY A 9 -0.52 -0.17 -6.75
C GLY A 9 -0.21 -0.33 -8.23
N HIS A 10 -0.99 0.33 -9.08
CA HIS A 10 -0.84 0.33 -10.54
C HIS A 10 -0.98 -1.07 -11.18
N GLY A 11 -0.51 -1.26 -12.40
CA GLY A 11 -0.52 -2.54 -13.11
C GLY A 11 -0.93 -2.40 -14.58
N GLY A 12 -0.56 -3.37 -15.40
CA GLY A 12 -0.89 -3.38 -16.82
C GLY A 12 -0.41 -2.13 -17.54
N ALA A 13 -1.34 -1.40 -18.17
CA ALA A 13 -1.05 -0.15 -18.87
C ALA A 13 -0.70 1.04 -17.95
N ASP A 14 -1.01 0.95 -16.65
CA ASP A 14 -0.61 1.95 -15.66
C ASP A 14 0.72 1.53 -15.03
N SER A 15 1.81 2.12 -15.49
CA SER A 15 3.15 1.87 -14.96
C SER A 15 3.35 2.42 -13.55
N GLY A 16 2.51 3.36 -13.10
CA GLY A 16 2.87 4.27 -12.02
C GLY A 16 4.07 5.14 -12.41
N ALA A 17 4.81 5.64 -11.45
CA ALA A 17 6.02 6.40 -11.70
C ALA A 17 7.09 5.52 -12.38
N VAL A 18 7.89 6.15 -13.25
CA VAL A 18 9.00 5.50 -13.94
C VAL A 18 10.31 6.14 -13.49
N GLY A 19 11.19 5.33 -12.96
CA GLY A 19 12.47 5.75 -12.44
C GLY A 19 13.63 5.56 -13.43
N ILE A 20 14.84 5.68 -12.90
CA ILE A 20 16.07 5.53 -13.67
C ILE A 20 16.13 4.14 -14.32
N GLY A 21 16.55 4.09 -15.59
CA GLY A 21 16.65 2.83 -16.32
C GLY A 21 15.31 2.20 -16.69
N GLY A 22 14.22 2.96 -16.63
CA GLY A 22 12.88 2.46 -16.99
C GLY A 22 12.20 1.62 -15.90
N ARG A 23 12.70 1.64 -14.67
CA ARG A 23 12.09 0.93 -13.52
C ARG A 23 10.68 1.45 -13.27
N GLN A 24 9.70 0.58 -13.25
CA GLN A 24 8.29 0.95 -13.10
C GLN A 24 7.81 0.68 -11.68
N GLU A 25 7.06 1.63 -11.11
CA GLU A 25 6.48 1.51 -9.78
C GLU A 25 5.61 0.25 -9.62
N LYS A 26 4.81 -0.09 -10.64
CA LYS A 26 3.91 -1.25 -10.62
C LYS A 26 4.63 -2.57 -10.33
N ASP A 27 5.88 -2.73 -10.81
CA ASP A 27 6.66 -3.95 -10.65
C ASP A 27 7.19 -4.07 -9.22
N ASP A 28 7.67 -2.95 -8.66
CA ASP A 28 8.11 -2.89 -7.26
C ASP A 28 6.93 -3.07 -6.30
N ALA A 29 5.80 -2.42 -6.57
CA ALA A 29 4.60 -2.56 -5.76
C ALA A 29 4.14 -4.02 -5.69
N LEU A 30 4.12 -4.73 -6.81
CA LEU A 30 3.78 -6.15 -6.85
C LEU A 30 4.78 -7.00 -6.08
N ARG A 31 6.07 -6.74 -6.23
CA ARG A 31 7.12 -7.49 -5.53
C ARG A 31 7.03 -7.33 -4.01
N TYR A 32 6.86 -6.11 -3.52
CA TYR A 32 6.73 -5.83 -2.07
C TYR A 32 5.45 -6.42 -1.50
N ALA A 33 4.32 -6.19 -2.16
CA ALA A 33 3.04 -6.71 -1.73
C ALA A 33 3.02 -8.24 -1.66
N SER A 34 3.57 -8.91 -2.68
CA SER A 34 3.66 -10.38 -2.71
C SER A 34 4.51 -10.92 -1.56
N ALA A 35 5.68 -10.34 -1.32
CA ALA A 35 6.56 -10.77 -0.23
C ALA A 35 5.92 -10.58 1.15
N VAL A 36 5.20 -9.48 1.35
CA VAL A 36 4.47 -9.23 2.60
C VAL A 36 3.28 -10.18 2.74
N ALA A 37 2.53 -10.43 1.66
CA ALA A 37 1.42 -11.37 1.67
C ALA A 37 1.88 -12.77 2.11
N ASP A 38 2.99 -13.27 1.57
CA ASP A 38 3.54 -14.57 1.94
C ASP A 38 3.95 -14.64 3.42
N LYS A 39 4.58 -13.59 3.94
CA LYS A 39 4.96 -13.51 5.35
C LYS A 39 3.74 -13.47 6.28
N LEU A 40 2.71 -12.73 5.94
CA LEU A 40 1.48 -12.63 6.72
C LEU A 40 0.71 -13.95 6.71
N LYS A 41 0.65 -14.64 5.57
CA LYS A 41 0.08 -16.00 5.48
C LYS A 41 0.86 -17.00 6.36
N ALA A 42 2.19 -16.94 6.31
CA ALA A 42 3.03 -17.77 7.17
C ALA A 42 2.85 -17.48 8.67
N ALA A 43 2.50 -16.25 9.02
CA ALA A 43 2.16 -15.83 10.38
C ALA A 43 0.72 -16.20 10.81
N GLY A 44 -0.05 -16.85 9.94
CA GLY A 44 -1.39 -17.36 10.23
C GLY A 44 -2.54 -16.39 9.91
N HIS A 45 -2.27 -15.31 9.20
CA HIS A 45 -3.35 -14.42 8.71
C HIS A 45 -3.99 -14.95 7.43
N THR A 46 -5.26 -14.61 7.22
CA THR A 46 -5.93 -14.80 5.92
C THR A 46 -5.64 -13.58 5.05
N VAL A 47 -4.99 -13.78 3.91
CA VAL A 47 -4.53 -12.67 3.07
C VAL A 47 -5.06 -12.82 1.66
N GLU A 48 -5.69 -11.76 1.15
CA GLU A 48 -6.01 -11.57 -0.24
C GLU A 48 -5.02 -10.60 -0.88
N LEU A 49 -4.34 -11.05 -1.91
CA LEU A 49 -3.47 -10.23 -2.75
C LEU A 49 -4.25 -9.87 -4.01
N GLU A 50 -4.62 -8.61 -4.18
CA GLU A 50 -5.57 -8.17 -5.20
C GLU A 50 -5.13 -8.47 -6.62
N ARG A 51 -3.84 -8.33 -6.93
CA ARG A 51 -3.27 -8.82 -8.19
C ARG A 51 -1.99 -9.60 -7.93
N ASN A 52 -1.79 -10.66 -8.67
CA ASN A 52 -0.62 -11.54 -8.58
C ASN A 52 0.20 -11.56 -9.89
N ALA A 53 -0.13 -10.67 -10.82
CA ALA A 53 0.54 -10.51 -12.11
C ALA A 53 0.43 -9.06 -12.59
N ASP A 54 0.91 -8.78 -13.80
CA ASP A 54 0.89 -7.45 -14.40
C ASP A 54 -0.43 -7.18 -15.14
N TYR A 55 -1.44 -6.77 -14.39
CA TYR A 55 -2.72 -6.28 -14.92
C TYR A 55 -3.27 -5.13 -14.04
N LEU A 56 -4.09 -4.28 -14.63
CA LEU A 56 -4.69 -3.13 -13.96
C LEU A 56 -6.02 -3.51 -13.31
N ILE A 57 -6.23 -3.04 -12.10
CA ILE A 57 -7.52 -3.04 -11.43
C ILE A 57 -7.95 -1.58 -11.21
N ASN A 58 -9.19 -1.27 -11.57
CA ASN A 58 -9.73 0.07 -11.41
C ASN A 58 -9.83 0.44 -9.91
N VAL A 59 -9.48 1.67 -9.55
CA VAL A 59 -9.48 2.14 -8.15
C VAL A 59 -10.84 1.98 -7.46
N LYS A 60 -11.96 2.06 -8.19
CA LYS A 60 -13.29 1.83 -7.65
C LYS A 60 -13.52 0.35 -7.30
N ASP A 61 -12.96 -0.53 -8.12
CA ASP A 61 -13.07 -1.98 -7.89
C ASP A 61 -12.18 -2.41 -6.73
N ILE A 62 -11.01 -1.81 -6.55
CA ILE A 62 -10.12 -2.09 -5.40
C ILE A 62 -10.87 -1.93 -4.08
N ALA A 63 -11.45 -0.76 -3.84
CA ALA A 63 -12.20 -0.50 -2.60
C ALA A 63 -13.41 -1.44 -2.46
N LYS A 64 -14.16 -1.63 -3.55
CA LYS A 64 -15.31 -2.53 -3.58
C LYS A 64 -14.93 -3.98 -3.25
N ASN A 65 -13.88 -4.49 -3.85
CA ASN A 65 -13.42 -5.86 -3.64
C ASN A 65 -12.98 -6.09 -2.19
N ALA A 66 -12.19 -5.16 -1.63
CA ALA A 66 -11.78 -5.24 -0.23
C ALA A 66 -12.97 -5.25 0.73
N ASN A 67 -13.97 -4.39 0.49
CA ASN A 67 -15.18 -4.31 1.30
C ASN A 67 -16.03 -5.59 1.18
N LEU A 68 -16.24 -6.11 -0.04
CA LEU A 68 -17.01 -7.33 -0.28
C LEU A 68 -16.32 -8.57 0.30
N TRP A 69 -14.99 -8.63 0.24
CA TRP A 69 -14.23 -9.72 0.84
C TRP A 69 -14.29 -9.70 2.37
N GLY A 70 -14.66 -8.56 2.95
CA GLY A 70 -14.79 -8.38 4.40
C GLY A 70 -13.43 -8.36 5.08
N ALA A 71 -12.52 -7.56 4.55
CA ALA A 71 -11.20 -7.36 5.15
C ALA A 71 -11.30 -6.69 6.52
N ASP A 72 -10.43 -7.09 7.43
CA ASP A 72 -10.24 -6.42 8.73
C ASP A 72 -9.26 -5.24 8.60
N LEU A 73 -8.29 -5.35 7.69
CA LEU A 73 -7.27 -4.34 7.40
C LEU A 73 -7.02 -4.26 5.89
N PHE A 74 -6.71 -3.05 5.41
CA PHE A 74 -6.32 -2.78 4.03
C PHE A 74 -4.97 -2.11 3.95
N ILE A 75 -4.08 -2.60 3.09
CA ILE A 75 -2.74 -2.05 2.88
C ILE A 75 -2.46 -1.95 1.39
N ALA A 76 -2.16 -0.75 0.89
CA ALA A 76 -1.69 -0.53 -0.47
C ALA A 76 -0.18 -0.28 -0.50
N PHE A 77 0.49 -0.83 -1.50
CA PHE A 77 1.93 -0.65 -1.74
C PHE A 77 2.16 0.21 -2.97
N HIS A 78 2.94 1.26 -2.79
CA HIS A 78 3.35 2.24 -3.79
C HIS A 78 4.81 2.60 -3.64
N ARG A 79 5.32 3.39 -4.58
CA ARG A 79 6.60 4.09 -4.48
C ARG A 79 6.44 5.56 -4.83
N ASN A 80 7.14 6.39 -4.10
CA ASN A 80 7.21 7.82 -4.38
C ASN A 80 8.04 8.12 -5.64
N ALA A 81 7.91 9.34 -6.12
CA ALA A 81 8.71 9.91 -7.21
C ALA A 81 8.96 11.41 -6.97
N GLY A 82 9.93 11.97 -7.64
CA GLY A 82 10.29 13.39 -7.55
C GLY A 82 11.66 13.65 -6.93
N GLY A 83 12.57 12.67 -6.97
CA GLY A 83 13.96 12.82 -6.55
C GLY A 83 14.15 12.96 -5.04
N GLY A 84 13.20 12.45 -4.25
CA GLY A 84 13.28 12.44 -2.80
C GLY A 84 13.93 11.18 -2.24
N GLU A 85 13.94 11.07 -0.90
CA GLU A 85 14.47 9.93 -0.18
C GLU A 85 13.59 9.60 1.02
N GLY A 86 13.48 8.30 1.34
CA GLY A 86 12.78 7.80 2.51
C GLY A 86 11.44 7.16 2.23
N ALA A 87 10.79 6.70 3.28
CA ALA A 87 9.48 6.07 3.22
C ALA A 87 8.44 6.84 4.04
N GLU A 88 7.18 6.73 3.65
CA GLU A 88 6.05 7.33 4.37
C GLU A 88 4.81 6.45 4.29
N CYS A 89 3.98 6.53 5.30
CA CYS A 89 2.66 5.93 5.29
C CYS A 89 1.59 7.01 5.17
N LEU A 90 0.59 6.76 4.35
CA LEU A 90 -0.48 7.71 4.07
C LEU A 90 -1.80 7.21 4.65
N ILE A 91 -2.52 8.09 5.29
CA ILE A 91 -3.89 7.88 5.78
C ILE A 91 -4.80 8.97 5.23
N VAL A 92 -6.09 8.74 5.21
CA VAL A 92 -7.06 9.73 4.77
C VAL A 92 -7.46 10.67 5.89
N THR A 93 -7.94 11.86 5.56
CA THR A 93 -8.57 12.76 6.52
C THR A 93 -9.71 12.04 7.24
N GLY A 94 -9.76 12.15 8.58
CA GLY A 94 -10.75 11.45 9.42
C GLY A 94 -10.48 9.95 9.60
N ALA A 95 -9.28 9.46 9.23
CA ALA A 95 -8.90 8.06 9.46
C ALA A 95 -9.10 7.63 10.91
N SER A 96 -9.50 6.38 11.11
CA SER A 96 -9.71 5.78 12.44
C SER A 96 -8.42 5.75 13.27
N ALA A 97 -8.55 5.62 14.59
CA ALA A 97 -7.41 5.40 15.47
C ALA A 97 -6.60 4.16 15.04
N THR A 98 -7.26 3.07 14.69
CA THR A 98 -6.60 1.84 14.21
C THR A 98 -5.82 2.06 12.92
N SER A 99 -6.34 2.87 11.97
CA SER A 99 -5.57 3.22 10.75
C SER A 99 -4.29 3.97 11.11
N ARG A 100 -4.37 4.91 12.05
CA ARG A 100 -3.21 5.70 12.50
C ARG A 100 -2.17 4.82 13.20
N GLU A 101 -2.60 3.96 14.09
CA GLU A 101 -1.73 3.02 14.83
C GLU A 101 -1.05 2.05 13.87
N MET A 102 -1.79 1.48 12.91
CA MET A 102 -1.25 0.61 11.87
C MET A 102 -0.20 1.34 11.02
N ALA A 103 -0.54 2.52 10.52
CA ALA A 103 0.39 3.33 9.71
C ALA A 103 1.66 3.68 10.50
N GLN A 104 1.54 4.05 11.77
CA GLN A 104 2.68 4.38 12.63
C GLN A 104 3.56 3.15 12.90
N ALA A 105 2.97 1.99 13.14
CA ALA A 105 3.71 0.75 13.36
C ALA A 105 4.51 0.35 12.10
N ILE A 106 3.87 0.44 10.92
CA ILE A 106 4.53 0.17 9.64
C ILE A 106 5.65 1.18 9.39
N GLN A 107 5.39 2.48 9.60
CA GLN A 107 6.39 3.52 9.42
C GLN A 107 7.62 3.29 10.31
N SER A 108 7.40 2.95 11.57
CA SER A 108 8.49 2.63 12.51
C SER A 108 9.31 1.42 12.06
N ALA A 109 8.67 0.40 11.50
CA ALA A 109 9.34 -0.78 10.97
C ALA A 109 10.18 -0.43 9.72
N LEU A 110 9.70 0.42 8.83
CA LEU A 110 10.45 0.87 7.66
C LEU A 110 11.69 1.68 8.06
N VAL A 111 11.56 2.56 9.03
CA VAL A 111 12.70 3.30 9.60
C VAL A 111 13.70 2.34 10.24
N GLY A 112 13.21 1.33 10.96
CA GLY A 112 14.04 0.30 11.60
C GLY A 112 14.91 -0.52 10.63
N VAL A 113 14.48 -0.66 9.37
CA VAL A 113 15.27 -1.34 8.32
C VAL A 113 16.10 -0.39 7.46
N GLY A 114 16.15 0.91 7.80
CA GLY A 114 17.07 1.87 7.21
C GLY A 114 16.46 2.93 6.30
N PHE A 115 15.14 2.97 6.12
CA PHE A 115 14.53 4.09 5.38
C PHE A 115 14.61 5.38 6.19
N ARG A 116 14.90 6.50 5.50
CA ARG A 116 14.72 7.82 6.07
C ARG A 116 13.26 8.03 6.42
N ASP A 117 13.00 8.53 7.62
CA ASP A 117 11.65 8.75 8.13
C ASP A 117 11.02 10.00 7.50
N ARG A 118 9.94 9.80 6.74
CA ARG A 118 9.09 10.88 6.23
C ARG A 118 7.78 10.99 7.00
N GLY A 119 7.54 10.09 7.95
CA GLY A 119 6.40 10.08 8.85
C GLY A 119 5.10 9.50 8.26
N VAL A 120 4.06 9.56 9.08
CA VAL A 120 2.69 9.28 8.67
C VAL A 120 2.03 10.58 8.25
N LYS A 121 1.45 10.62 7.05
CA LYS A 121 0.86 11.83 6.47
C LYS A 121 -0.61 11.64 6.12
N VAL A 122 -1.36 12.71 6.20
CA VAL A 122 -2.72 12.76 5.70
C VAL A 122 -2.67 13.04 4.21
N GLN A 123 -3.25 12.15 3.40
CA GLN A 123 -3.42 12.32 1.97
C GLN A 123 -4.76 13.01 1.70
N ASP A 124 -4.73 14.11 0.95
CA ASP A 124 -5.91 14.91 0.58
C ASP A 124 -6.26 14.80 -0.91
N ARG A 125 -5.40 14.15 -1.71
CA ARG A 125 -5.59 13.90 -3.15
C ARG A 125 -5.47 12.41 -3.45
N ASN A 126 -6.14 11.98 -4.53
CA ASN A 126 -6.12 10.57 -4.97
C ASN A 126 -6.50 9.59 -3.83
N THR A 127 -7.49 9.99 -3.03
CA THR A 127 -7.86 9.30 -1.80
C THR A 127 -8.94 8.24 -1.99
N TYR A 128 -9.38 7.99 -3.23
CA TYR A 128 -10.57 7.17 -3.47
C TYR A 128 -10.54 5.84 -2.72
N VAL A 129 -9.43 5.10 -2.83
CA VAL A 129 -9.31 3.78 -2.19
C VAL A 129 -9.39 3.90 -0.67
N LEU A 130 -8.58 4.79 -0.07
CA LEU A 130 -8.57 5.00 1.38
C LEU A 130 -9.89 5.57 1.93
N SER A 131 -10.61 6.38 1.11
CA SER A 131 -11.87 7.01 1.49
C SER A 131 -13.07 6.07 1.36
N HIS A 132 -13.00 5.06 0.50
CA HIS A 132 -14.11 4.15 0.19
C HIS A 132 -13.93 2.74 0.76
N THR A 133 -12.82 2.44 1.40
CA THR A 133 -12.64 1.23 2.20
C THR A 133 -13.30 1.42 3.58
N THR A 134 -14.01 0.41 4.04
CA THR A 134 -14.78 0.47 5.32
C THR A 134 -13.97 0.01 6.53
N MET A 135 -12.83 -0.62 6.30
CA MET A 135 -11.90 -1.09 7.34
C MET A 135 -10.75 -0.10 7.52
N PRO A 136 -9.96 -0.23 8.61
CA PRO A 136 -8.71 0.51 8.75
C PRO A 136 -7.79 0.31 7.54
N ALA A 137 -7.28 1.43 7.00
CA ALA A 137 -6.55 1.44 5.74
C ALA A 137 -5.35 2.38 5.78
N THR A 138 -4.28 2.00 5.07
CA THR A 138 -3.11 2.84 4.83
C THR A 138 -2.47 2.53 3.47
N THR A 139 -1.82 3.53 2.89
CA THR A 139 -0.93 3.37 1.73
C THR A 139 0.51 3.51 2.20
N ILE A 140 1.38 2.64 1.75
CA ILE A 140 2.81 2.67 2.03
C ILE A 140 3.55 3.14 0.79
N GLU A 141 4.29 4.22 0.92
CA GLU A 141 5.25 4.70 -0.07
C GLU A 141 6.64 4.18 0.29
N CYS A 142 7.03 3.06 -0.35
CA CYS A 142 8.26 2.33 -0.04
C CYS A 142 9.48 2.97 -0.74
N GLY A 143 9.86 4.16 -0.33
CA GLY A 143 10.95 4.90 -0.95
C GLY A 143 10.58 5.49 -2.31
N PHE A 144 11.55 6.08 -3.01
CA PHE A 144 11.40 6.70 -4.32
C PHE A 144 11.87 5.77 -5.43
N VAL A 145 11.18 5.81 -6.57
CA VAL A 145 11.51 4.99 -7.74
C VAL A 145 12.65 5.62 -8.57
N ASP A 146 12.82 6.93 -8.46
CA ASP A 146 13.83 7.79 -9.11
C ASP A 146 14.91 8.37 -8.11
#